data_aefb7d3bec24f4d97bc180ab618d07cb
#
_entry.id   aefb7d3bec24f4d97bc180ab618d07cb
#
_cell.length_a   1.000
_cell.length_b   1.000
_cell.length_c   1.000
_cell.angle_alpha   90.00
_cell.angle_beta   90.00
_cell.angle_gamma   90.00
#
_symmetry.space_group_name_H-M   'P 1'
#
loop_
_entity.id
_entity.type
_entity.pdbx_description
1 polymer ?
#
loop_
_entity_poly.entity_id
_entity_poly.type
_entity_poly.pdbx_seq_one_letter_code
_entity_poly.pdbx_strand_id
1 'polypeptide(L)'
;MLFRSRPILVEIQALVCDSNFGMPRRTAAGADYNRVNLLMAVLEKRAGIHLSGSDAYVNIAGGMKVNEPAMDLGIVMALVSSFRNRPMMENTIVFGEVGLAGEVRAVSQPQIRINEAVKLGFENCILPQVCLKNIKKTDKINLIGISSVKDAVKLI
;
A
#
# COMPACT_ATOMS: atom_id res chain seq x y z
N MET A 1 -8.35 -28.04 -14.53
CA MET A 1 -8.27 -26.74 -15.22
C MET A 1 -7.71 -25.74 -14.23
N LEU A 2 -6.42 -25.41 -14.35
CA LEU A 2 -5.77 -24.45 -13.45
C LEU A 2 -6.07 -23.04 -13.98
N PHE A 3 -6.97 -22.31 -13.33
CA PHE A 3 -7.13 -20.89 -13.57
C PHE A 3 -5.89 -20.16 -13.00
N ARG A 4 -4.97 -19.80 -13.86
CA ARG A 4 -3.91 -18.86 -13.49
C ARG A 4 -4.55 -17.48 -13.33
N SER A 5 -4.79 -17.08 -12.10
CA SER A 5 -5.20 -15.71 -11.83
C SER A 5 -4.07 -14.75 -12.23
N ARG A 6 -4.36 -13.90 -13.20
CA ARG A 6 -3.43 -12.84 -13.59
C ARG A 6 -3.52 -11.70 -12.58
N PRO A 7 -2.40 -11.14 -12.08
CA PRO A 7 -2.44 -9.95 -11.24
C PRO A 7 -3.10 -8.79 -11.97
N ILE A 8 -3.93 -8.04 -11.25
CA ILE A 8 -4.59 -6.84 -11.77
C ILE A 8 -3.95 -5.63 -11.10
N LEU A 9 -3.55 -4.64 -11.91
CA LEU A 9 -3.09 -3.35 -11.41
C LEU A 9 -4.29 -2.55 -10.93
N VAL A 10 -4.22 -2.03 -9.71
CA VAL A 10 -5.21 -1.10 -9.18
C VAL A 10 -4.52 0.20 -8.75
N GLU A 11 -5.19 1.31 -8.97
CA GLU A 11 -4.75 2.60 -8.47
C GLU A 11 -5.48 2.92 -7.17
N ILE A 12 -4.69 3.22 -6.12
CA ILE A 12 -5.19 3.62 -4.82
C ILE A 12 -4.99 5.12 -4.67
N GLN A 13 -6.07 5.83 -4.40
CA GLN A 13 -6.07 7.26 -4.16
C GLN A 13 -6.42 7.52 -2.70
N ALA A 14 -5.67 8.39 -2.03
CA ALA A 14 -5.97 8.82 -0.67
C ALA A 14 -5.91 10.34 -0.55
N LEU A 15 -6.83 10.89 0.22
CA LEU A 15 -6.84 12.29 0.61
C LEU A 15 -6.95 12.37 2.13
N VAL A 16 -5.98 13.03 2.74
CA VAL A 16 -5.95 13.29 4.18
C VAL A 16 -5.92 14.81 4.39
N CYS A 17 -6.83 15.32 5.18
CA CYS A 17 -6.92 16.73 5.49
C CYS A 17 -7.35 16.95 6.94
N ASP A 18 -7.07 18.13 7.47
CA ASP A 18 -7.47 18.46 8.84
C ASP A 18 -8.99 18.46 8.97
N SER A 19 -9.48 17.86 10.06
CA SER A 19 -10.91 17.89 10.37
C SER A 19 -11.30 19.20 11.03
N ASN A 20 -12.23 19.92 10.41
CA ASN A 20 -12.70 21.23 10.91
C ASN A 20 -13.89 21.14 11.89
N PHE A 21 -14.46 19.95 12.09
CA PHE A 21 -15.73 19.77 12.80
C PHE A 21 -15.65 18.92 14.07
N GLY A 22 -14.47 18.66 14.61
CA GLY A 22 -14.28 17.94 15.86
C GLY A 22 -14.49 16.41 15.76
N MET A 23 -15.15 15.90 14.73
CA MET A 23 -15.28 14.46 14.46
C MET A 23 -14.69 14.14 13.10
N PRO A 24 -13.54 13.48 13.07
CA PRO A 24 -12.89 13.08 11.81
C PRO A 24 -13.79 12.17 10.98
N ARG A 25 -13.90 12.48 9.71
CA ARG A 25 -14.64 11.68 8.73
C ARG A 25 -13.69 10.73 8.04
N ARG A 26 -14.14 9.49 7.86
CA ARG A 26 -13.39 8.46 7.14
C ARG A 26 -14.28 7.80 6.13
N THR A 27 -13.81 7.77 4.90
CA THR A 27 -14.56 7.19 3.79
C THR A 27 -13.66 6.26 3.01
N ALA A 28 -14.16 5.08 2.68
CA ALA A 28 -13.49 4.13 1.83
C ALA A 28 -14.43 3.71 0.69
N ALA A 29 -13.96 3.85 -0.53
CA ALA A 29 -14.68 3.41 -1.73
C ALA A 29 -13.82 2.39 -2.49
N GLY A 30 -14.34 1.19 -2.66
CA GLY A 30 -13.62 0.08 -3.30
C GLY A 30 -12.70 -0.71 -2.37
N ALA A 31 -12.27 -0.14 -1.25
CA ALA A 31 -11.54 -0.82 -0.18
C ALA A 31 -12.46 -1.06 1.03
N ASP A 32 -12.12 -2.04 1.86
CA ASP A 32 -12.84 -2.31 3.11
C ASP A 32 -12.64 -1.16 4.10
N TYR A 33 -13.73 -0.57 4.56
CA TYR A 33 -13.71 0.54 5.51
C TYR A 33 -13.00 0.19 6.84
N ASN A 34 -13.31 -0.99 7.38
CA ASN A 34 -12.69 -1.44 8.63
C ASN A 34 -11.19 -1.66 8.46
N ARG A 35 -10.78 -2.17 7.30
CA ARG A 35 -9.36 -2.36 6.98
C ARG A 35 -8.62 -1.04 6.89
N VAL A 36 -9.19 -0.03 6.25
CA VAL A 36 -8.60 1.32 6.18
C VAL A 36 -8.43 1.91 7.58
N ASN A 37 -9.45 1.82 8.42
CA ASN A 37 -9.38 2.30 9.80
C ASN A 37 -8.29 1.59 10.62
N LEU A 38 -8.15 0.28 10.44
CA LEU A 38 -7.11 -0.51 11.10
C LEU A 38 -5.71 -0.05 10.65
N LEU A 39 -5.50 0.13 9.36
CA LEU A 39 -4.22 0.61 8.83
C LEU A 39 -3.87 2.02 9.31
N MET A 40 -4.86 2.90 9.45
CA MET A 40 -4.66 4.22 10.06
C MET A 40 -4.24 4.13 11.53
N ALA A 41 -4.85 3.23 12.30
CA ALA A 41 -4.46 2.98 13.68
C ALA A 41 -3.03 2.42 13.79
N VAL A 42 -2.65 1.52 12.90
CA VAL A 42 -1.28 1.00 12.81
C VAL A 42 -0.28 2.11 12.50
N LEU A 43 -0.57 2.96 11.53
CA LEU A 43 0.27 4.11 11.19
C LEU A 43 0.48 5.05 12.39
N GLU A 44 -0.58 5.34 13.11
CA GLU A 44 -0.52 6.21 14.28
C GLU A 44 0.31 5.57 15.41
N LYS A 45 0.02 4.33 15.76
CA LYS A 45 0.66 3.65 16.88
C LYS A 45 2.09 3.20 16.58
N ARG A 46 2.37 2.75 15.36
CA ARG A 46 3.64 2.09 15.00
C ARG A 46 4.59 2.97 14.20
N ALA A 47 4.08 3.95 13.48
CA ALA A 47 4.90 4.84 12.66
C ALA A 47 4.88 6.31 13.10
N GLY A 48 4.11 6.65 14.11
CA GLY A 48 4.03 8.02 14.63
C GLY A 48 3.37 9.01 13.68
N ILE A 49 2.54 8.54 12.76
CA ILE A 49 1.76 9.38 11.83
C ILE A 49 0.40 9.68 12.48
N HIS A 50 0.23 10.86 13.00
CA HIS A 50 -0.96 11.27 13.76
C HIS A 50 -2.13 11.60 12.83
N LEU A 51 -2.99 10.62 12.60
CA LEU A 51 -4.16 10.73 11.73
C LEU A 51 -5.48 10.91 12.50
N SER A 52 -5.45 10.86 13.82
CA SER A 52 -6.67 10.89 14.65
C SER A 52 -7.49 12.17 14.51
N GLY A 53 -6.85 13.29 14.22
CA GLY A 53 -7.51 14.58 13.99
C GLY A 53 -7.77 14.90 12.53
N SER A 54 -7.60 13.95 11.63
CA SER A 54 -7.69 14.18 10.18
C SER A 54 -8.87 13.44 9.57
N ASP A 55 -9.53 14.11 8.61
CA ASP A 55 -10.41 13.44 7.67
C ASP A 55 -9.58 12.62 6.69
N ALA A 56 -10.03 11.42 6.35
CA ALA A 56 -9.35 10.55 5.40
C ALA A 56 -10.33 9.93 4.41
N TYR A 57 -9.96 9.98 3.14
CA TYR A 57 -10.73 9.42 2.04
C TYR A 57 -9.81 8.48 1.26
N VAL A 58 -10.21 7.22 1.13
CA VAL A 58 -9.49 6.21 0.34
C VAL A 58 -10.41 5.72 -0.76
N ASN A 59 -9.90 5.71 -1.99
CA ASN A 59 -10.66 5.30 -3.15
C ASN A 59 -9.80 4.37 -4.03
N ILE A 60 -10.42 3.29 -4.49
CA ILE A 60 -9.86 2.47 -5.56
C ILE A 60 -10.40 3.01 -6.88
N ALA A 61 -9.51 3.49 -7.74
CA ALA A 61 -9.89 4.06 -9.03
C ALA A 61 -10.63 3.04 -9.91
N GLY A 62 -11.55 3.52 -10.75
CA GLY A 62 -12.32 2.68 -11.67
C GLY A 62 -13.54 1.99 -11.05
N GLY A 63 -13.94 2.34 -9.83
CA GLY A 63 -15.13 1.79 -9.19
C GLY A 63 -15.04 0.31 -8.80
N MET A 64 -13.85 -0.26 -8.81
CA MET A 64 -13.60 -1.65 -8.42
C MET A 64 -13.69 -1.81 -6.91
N LYS A 65 -14.27 -2.94 -6.47
CA LYS A 65 -14.20 -3.38 -5.07
C LYS A 65 -13.12 -4.45 -4.96
N VAL A 66 -12.11 -4.20 -4.15
CA VAL A 66 -10.98 -5.12 -3.97
C VAL A 66 -10.78 -5.37 -2.47
N ASN A 67 -10.77 -6.64 -2.10
CA ASN A 67 -10.51 -7.10 -0.73
C ASN A 67 -9.30 -8.04 -0.74
N GLU A 68 -8.14 -7.48 -1.08
CA GLU A 68 -6.88 -8.22 -1.21
C GLU A 68 -5.89 -7.69 -0.16
N PRO A 69 -5.39 -8.55 0.77
CA PRO A 69 -4.42 -8.11 1.78
C PRO A 69 -3.15 -7.48 1.22
N ALA A 70 -2.75 -7.88 0.02
CA ALA A 70 -1.60 -7.30 -0.66
C ALA A 70 -1.73 -5.80 -0.95
N MET A 71 -2.93 -5.22 -0.88
CA MET A 71 -3.17 -3.79 -1.04
C MET A 71 -2.82 -2.95 0.20
N ASP A 72 -2.68 -3.56 1.36
CA ASP A 72 -2.49 -2.85 2.62
C ASP A 72 -1.35 -1.84 2.54
N LEU A 73 -0.20 -2.28 2.05
CA LEU A 73 0.98 -1.42 1.93
C LEU A 73 0.74 -0.24 0.99
N GLY A 74 0.03 -0.45 -0.11
CA GLY A 74 -0.37 0.62 -1.03
C GLY A 74 -1.28 1.64 -0.38
N ILE A 75 -2.23 1.20 0.42
CA ILE A 75 -3.13 2.09 1.19
C ILE A 75 -2.31 2.90 2.21
N VAL A 76 -1.44 2.25 2.96
CA VAL A 76 -0.55 2.91 3.93
C VAL A 76 0.28 4.00 3.25
N MET A 77 0.92 3.68 2.14
CA MET A 77 1.78 4.64 1.43
C MET A 77 0.98 5.80 0.83
N ALA A 78 -0.21 5.55 0.30
CA ALA A 78 -1.08 6.59 -0.22
C ALA A 78 -1.54 7.55 0.89
N LEU A 79 -1.92 7.03 2.06
CA LEU A 79 -2.29 7.82 3.22
C LEU A 79 -1.13 8.71 3.70
N VAL A 80 0.07 8.17 3.83
CA VAL A 80 1.26 8.91 4.28
C VAL A 80 1.66 9.98 3.26
N SER A 81 1.63 9.65 1.98
CA SER A 81 1.91 10.59 0.90
C SER A 81 0.98 11.81 0.96
N SER A 82 -0.32 11.58 1.11
CA SER A 82 -1.30 12.66 1.26
C SER A 82 -1.10 13.44 2.56
N PHE A 83 -0.90 12.75 3.69
CA PHE A 83 -0.68 13.38 4.99
C PHE A 83 0.54 14.31 4.99
N ARG A 84 1.63 13.90 4.36
CA ARG A 84 2.87 14.69 4.26
C ARG A 84 2.87 15.67 3.09
N ASN A 85 1.87 15.58 2.23
CA ASN A 85 1.80 16.34 0.97
C ASN A 85 3.08 16.17 0.12
N ARG A 86 3.53 14.94 0.02
CA ARG A 86 4.72 14.54 -0.76
C ARG A 86 4.36 13.43 -1.74
N PRO A 87 4.71 13.57 -3.01
CA PRO A 87 4.47 12.50 -3.98
C PRO A 87 5.34 11.29 -3.68
N MET A 88 4.81 10.13 -4.03
CA MET A 88 5.61 8.91 -4.07
C MET A 88 6.57 8.94 -5.27
N MET A 89 7.59 8.08 -5.19
CA MET A 89 8.50 7.82 -6.31
C MET A 89 7.69 7.41 -7.55
N GLU A 90 7.96 8.06 -8.68
CA GLU A 90 7.29 7.77 -9.94
C GLU A 90 7.55 6.33 -10.43
N ASN A 91 6.67 5.82 -11.27
CA ASN A 91 6.78 4.50 -11.89
C ASN A 91 7.00 3.37 -10.86
N THR A 92 6.33 3.49 -9.70
CA THR A 92 6.48 2.55 -8.60
C THR A 92 5.20 1.77 -8.37
N ILE A 93 5.34 0.45 -8.29
CA ILE A 93 4.29 -0.46 -7.83
C ILE A 93 4.58 -0.87 -6.38
N VAL A 94 3.51 -1.09 -5.64
CA VAL A 94 3.58 -1.43 -4.21
C VAL A 94 2.67 -2.61 -3.91
N PHE A 95 3.16 -3.59 -3.17
CA PHE A 95 2.32 -4.62 -2.58
C PHE A 95 2.89 -5.14 -1.27
N GLY A 96 2.01 -5.55 -0.37
CA GLY A 96 2.36 -6.14 0.92
C GLY A 96 1.18 -6.14 1.86
N GLU A 97 1.11 -7.14 2.73
CA GLU A 97 0.14 -7.18 3.82
C GLU A 97 0.75 -6.51 5.06
N VAL A 98 -0.05 -5.78 5.82
CA VAL A 98 0.39 -5.09 7.04
C VAL A 98 -0.29 -5.71 8.25
N GLY A 99 0.51 -6.13 9.23
CA GLY A 99 0.03 -6.65 10.50
C GLY A 99 -0.12 -5.58 11.58
N LEU A 100 -0.77 -5.95 12.69
CA LEU A 100 -1.09 -5.04 13.81
C LEU A 100 0.16 -4.49 14.54
N ALA A 101 1.27 -5.21 14.46
CA ALA A 101 2.54 -4.72 15.02
C ALA A 101 3.29 -3.78 14.08
N GLY A 102 2.72 -3.47 12.91
CA GLY A 102 3.34 -2.66 11.88
C GLY A 102 4.31 -3.42 10.99
N GLU A 103 4.37 -4.74 11.10
CA GLU A 103 5.17 -5.61 10.26
C GLU A 103 4.59 -5.72 8.86
N VAL A 104 5.46 -5.81 7.87
CA VAL A 104 5.05 -6.05 6.48
C VAL A 104 5.23 -7.53 6.17
N ARG A 105 4.12 -8.20 5.90
CA ARG A 105 4.02 -9.64 5.71
C ARG A 105 4.11 -10.02 4.23
N ALA A 106 4.56 -11.24 3.99
CA ALA A 106 4.59 -11.85 2.67
C ALA A 106 3.19 -11.90 2.05
N VAL A 107 3.16 -11.82 0.74
CA VAL A 107 1.95 -12.01 -0.06
C VAL A 107 2.13 -13.23 -0.98
N SER A 108 1.01 -13.74 -1.46
CA SER A 108 1.04 -14.84 -2.41
C SER A 108 1.60 -14.41 -3.78
N GLN A 109 2.33 -15.30 -4.42
CA GLN A 109 2.82 -15.14 -5.80
C GLN A 109 3.59 -13.84 -6.09
N PRO A 110 4.61 -13.49 -5.28
CA PRO A 110 5.34 -12.24 -5.48
C PRO A 110 6.07 -12.18 -6.82
N GLN A 111 6.60 -13.31 -7.32
CA GLN A 111 7.30 -13.34 -8.60
C GLN A 111 6.37 -13.00 -9.78
N ILE A 112 5.12 -13.48 -9.75
CA ILE A 112 4.13 -13.19 -10.79
C ILE A 112 3.77 -11.71 -10.77
N ARG A 113 3.63 -11.11 -9.59
CA ARG A 113 3.36 -9.67 -9.43
C ARG A 113 4.49 -8.81 -9.98
N ILE A 114 5.73 -9.18 -9.72
CA ILE A 114 6.92 -8.50 -10.24
C ILE A 114 6.99 -8.63 -11.77
N ASN A 115 6.78 -9.82 -12.30
CA ASN A 115 6.80 -10.06 -13.74
C ASN A 115 5.76 -9.20 -14.45
N GLU A 116 4.56 -9.06 -13.89
CA GLU A 116 3.52 -8.21 -14.45
C GLU A 116 3.90 -6.72 -14.37
N ALA A 117 4.50 -6.30 -13.26
CA ALA A 117 4.99 -4.93 -13.10
C ALA A 117 6.04 -4.57 -14.17
N VAL A 118 6.96 -5.49 -14.44
CA VAL A 118 7.97 -5.31 -15.51
C VAL A 118 7.30 -5.17 -16.88
N LYS A 119 6.31 -6.01 -17.18
CA LYS A 119 5.56 -5.93 -18.45
C LYS A 119 4.81 -4.60 -18.61
N LEU A 120 4.30 -4.06 -17.52
CA LEU A 120 3.57 -2.79 -17.50
C LEU A 120 4.48 -1.56 -17.53
N GLY A 121 5.81 -1.74 -17.46
CA GLY A 121 6.79 -0.68 -17.55
C GLY A 121 7.14 0.02 -16.24
N PHE A 122 6.80 -0.57 -15.08
CA PHE A 122 7.21 -0.02 -13.80
C PHE A 122 8.73 -0.16 -13.60
N GLU A 123 9.33 0.87 -13.03
CA GLU A 123 10.77 0.93 -12.78
C GLU A 123 11.13 0.49 -11.36
N ASN A 124 10.21 0.65 -10.42
CA ASN A 124 10.41 0.34 -9.01
C ASN A 124 9.28 -0.52 -8.46
N CYS A 125 9.62 -1.40 -7.53
CA CYS A 125 8.67 -2.22 -6.79
C CYS A 125 9.02 -2.20 -5.30
N ILE A 126 8.08 -1.72 -4.48
CA ILE A 126 8.18 -1.78 -3.02
C ILE A 126 7.39 -3.00 -2.57
N LEU A 127 8.06 -3.91 -1.86
CA LEU A 127 7.51 -5.21 -1.50
C LEU A 127 8.01 -5.66 -0.12
N PRO A 128 7.38 -6.68 0.48
CA PRO A 128 7.89 -7.24 1.73
C PRO A 128 9.30 -7.80 1.58
N GLN A 129 10.18 -7.43 2.51
CA GLN A 129 11.57 -7.92 2.54
C GLN A 129 11.63 -9.45 2.52
N VAL A 130 10.71 -10.11 3.20
CA VAL A 130 10.64 -11.58 3.26
C VAL A 130 10.37 -12.23 1.90
N CYS A 131 9.75 -11.52 0.97
CA CYS A 131 9.51 -12.01 -0.38
C CYS A 131 10.78 -12.09 -1.23
N LEU A 132 11.81 -11.30 -0.92
CA LEU A 132 13.03 -11.23 -1.73
C LEU A 132 13.82 -12.53 -1.76
N LYS A 133 13.69 -13.37 -0.75
CA LYS A 133 14.41 -14.64 -0.64
C LYS A 133 14.07 -15.63 -1.77
N ASN A 134 12.84 -15.55 -2.29
CA ASN A 134 12.30 -16.51 -3.26
C ASN A 134 12.09 -15.88 -4.65
N ILE A 135 12.68 -14.71 -4.88
CA ILE A 135 12.53 -13.98 -6.14
C ILE A 135 13.83 -14.10 -6.94
N LYS A 136 13.71 -14.35 -8.22
CA LYS A 136 14.83 -14.33 -9.16
C LYS A 136 15.39 -12.92 -9.25
N LYS A 137 16.71 -12.80 -9.14
CA LYS A 137 17.40 -11.52 -9.36
C LYS A 137 17.09 -11.03 -10.77
N THR A 138 16.77 -9.74 -10.86
CA THR A 138 16.49 -9.07 -12.11
C THR A 138 17.07 -7.67 -12.10
N ASP A 139 17.53 -7.19 -13.23
CA ASP A 139 17.95 -5.80 -13.46
C ASP A 139 16.86 -4.96 -14.14
N LYS A 140 15.72 -5.57 -14.46
CA LYS A 140 14.61 -4.92 -15.18
C LYS A 140 13.76 -4.01 -14.31
N ILE A 141 13.77 -4.22 -13.00
CA ILE A 141 13.01 -3.45 -12.03
C ILE A 141 13.81 -3.34 -10.72
N ASN A 142 13.81 -2.18 -10.10
CA ASN A 142 14.43 -1.97 -8.81
C ASN A 142 13.52 -2.48 -7.70
N LEU A 143 13.98 -3.48 -6.94
CA LEU A 143 13.23 -4.08 -5.85
C LEU A 143 13.63 -3.44 -4.52
N ILE A 144 12.67 -2.84 -3.83
CA ILE A 144 12.86 -2.18 -2.54
C ILE A 144 12.11 -2.99 -1.48
N GLY A 145 12.85 -3.80 -0.73
CA GLY A 145 12.30 -4.61 0.35
C GLY A 145 12.12 -3.80 1.63
N ILE A 146 10.96 -3.93 2.26
CA ILE A 146 10.66 -3.30 3.54
C ILE A 146 10.09 -4.32 4.53
N SER A 147 10.39 -4.12 5.82
CA SER A 147 9.99 -5.03 6.88
C SER A 147 8.90 -4.45 7.79
N SER A 148 8.73 -3.14 7.79
CA SER A 148 7.77 -2.46 8.66
C SER A 148 7.17 -1.22 8.01
N VAL A 149 6.04 -0.75 8.56
CA VAL A 149 5.43 0.52 8.13
C VAL A 149 6.36 1.71 8.39
N LYS A 150 7.26 1.64 9.36
CA LYS A 150 8.29 2.66 9.58
C LYS A 150 9.23 2.78 8.38
N ASP A 151 9.61 1.66 7.79
CA ASP A 151 10.45 1.66 6.60
C ASP A 151 9.71 2.25 5.40
N ALA A 152 8.43 1.92 5.24
CA ALA A 152 7.59 2.51 4.20
C ALA A 152 7.49 4.03 4.31
N VAL A 153 7.28 4.55 5.53
CA VAL A 153 7.17 5.99 5.81
C VAL A 153 8.46 6.75 5.46
N LYS A 154 9.62 6.13 5.58
CA LYS A 154 10.91 6.73 5.22
C LYS A 154 11.09 6.94 3.71
N LEU A 155 10.30 6.25 2.89
CA LEU A 155 10.38 6.36 1.43
C LEU A 155 9.57 7.54 0.86
N ILE A 156 8.87 8.29 1.72
CA ILE A 156 7.96 9.38 1.30
C ILE A 156 8.42 10.74 1.86
#